data_0705dd93d7687fd3797bc147772149fb
#
_entry.id   0705dd93d7687fd3797bc147772149fb
#
_cell.length_a   1.000
_cell.length_b   1.000
_cell.length_c   1.000
_cell.angle_alpha   90.00
_cell.angle_beta   90.00
_cell.angle_gamma   90.00
#
_symmetry.space_group_name_H-M   'P 1'
#
loop_
_entity.id
_entity.type
_entity.pdbx_description
1 polymer ?
#
loop_
_entity_poly.entity_id
_entity_poly.type
_entity_poly.pdbx_seq_one_letter_code
_entity_poly.pdbx_strand_id
1 'polypeptide(L)'
;MEVPFWVWAAVLGFILVMLAVDLFAHRHAHVIGVREAAVWSGVWVVFGVGFGALVWWVWGAEFGQQYFAGYLIEKSLAVDNVFVWAIIFSWFAVPREYQHRVLFLGVLGALVFRGLFIAAGALLIQNFSWILYVFAAFLLYTGWRMIRQRNEHLDPERSKVLRVFRRFVPMTDAFYGQKLVVRRDGVLLATPLLAVLVLVEVTDVVFAVDSIPAIFAVTDEVFLVFTANAFAILGLRAMYFLLADLIHRFVYLKVGLALVLIWVGIKMLLKIDLFYIPTSISLAVVATILTVSVVTSLRATRGAGRRALPSPPVPPFRTASEAEIDALDLLWGRRYPTVRRSAGEADQDAVGLHDGGAPARRGAGDGIRPGAHDEHDRHHEGEPR
;
A
#
# COMPACT_ATOMS: atom_id res chain seq x y z
N MET A 1 -0.63 -32.96 -6.45
CA MET A 1 0.69 -32.74 -5.80
C MET A 1 0.61 -33.23 -4.36
N GLU A 2 1.44 -34.20 -3.96
CA GLU A 2 1.49 -34.60 -2.55
C GLU A 2 2.45 -33.70 -1.80
N VAL A 3 1.93 -32.90 -0.88
CA VAL A 3 2.72 -31.97 -0.07
C VAL A 3 2.72 -32.48 1.37
N PRO A 4 3.84 -33.02 1.88
CA PRO A 4 3.95 -33.47 3.24
C PRO A 4 3.69 -32.34 4.25
N PHE A 5 3.16 -32.66 5.41
CA PHE A 5 2.84 -31.67 6.46
C PHE A 5 4.06 -30.82 6.87
N TRP A 6 5.25 -31.40 6.89
CA TRP A 6 6.47 -30.66 7.23
C TRP A 6 6.81 -29.55 6.23
N VAL A 7 6.44 -29.70 4.92
CA VAL A 7 6.61 -28.65 3.91
C VAL A 7 5.68 -27.48 4.20
N TRP A 8 4.43 -27.75 4.57
CA TRP A 8 3.51 -26.71 5.02
C TRP A 8 4.06 -25.96 6.24
N ALA A 9 4.55 -26.70 7.25
CA ALA A 9 5.14 -26.12 8.44
C ALA A 9 6.38 -25.29 8.12
N ALA A 10 7.24 -25.76 7.21
CA ALA A 10 8.43 -25.05 6.78
C ALA A 10 8.09 -23.73 6.06
N VAL A 11 7.11 -23.76 5.13
CA VAL A 11 6.68 -22.56 4.40
C VAL A 11 5.98 -21.56 5.32
N LEU A 12 5.08 -22.02 6.18
CA LEU A 12 4.45 -21.15 7.18
C LEU A 12 5.48 -20.54 8.13
N GLY A 13 6.43 -21.35 8.61
CA GLY A 13 7.53 -20.88 9.44
C GLY A 13 8.38 -19.83 8.71
N PHE A 14 8.71 -20.06 7.44
CA PHE A 14 9.44 -19.11 6.62
C PHE A 14 8.67 -17.78 6.46
N ILE A 15 7.37 -17.84 6.16
CA ILE A 15 6.51 -16.64 6.04
C ILE A 15 6.49 -15.87 7.37
N LEU A 16 6.33 -16.55 8.50
CA LEU A 16 6.33 -15.93 9.84
C LEU A 16 7.68 -15.28 10.17
N VAL A 17 8.79 -15.95 9.85
CA VAL A 17 10.14 -15.38 10.01
C VAL A 17 10.30 -14.13 9.15
N MET A 18 9.86 -14.17 7.90
CA MET A 18 9.93 -13.01 7.00
C MET A 18 9.07 -11.84 7.50
N LEU A 19 7.87 -12.10 8.02
CA LEU A 19 7.03 -11.08 8.67
C LEU A 19 7.70 -10.51 9.92
N ALA A 20 8.34 -11.36 10.73
CA ALA A 20 9.08 -10.91 11.90
C ALA A 20 10.27 -10.02 11.50
N VAL A 21 11.05 -10.43 10.48
CA VAL A 21 12.15 -9.61 9.95
C VAL A 21 11.64 -8.26 9.45
N ASP A 22 10.52 -8.26 8.71
CA ASP A 22 9.91 -7.03 8.22
C ASP A 22 9.45 -6.11 9.37
N LEU A 23 8.88 -6.68 10.44
CA LEU A 23 8.48 -5.95 11.64
C LEU A 23 9.69 -5.37 12.39
N PHE A 24 10.75 -6.17 12.58
CA PHE A 24 11.94 -5.73 13.29
C PHE A 24 12.77 -4.69 12.51
N ALA A 25 12.87 -4.86 11.18
CA ALA A 25 13.57 -3.91 10.31
C ALA A 25 12.94 -2.50 10.35
N HIS A 26 11.61 -2.45 10.54
CA HIS A 26 10.86 -1.20 10.50
C HIS A 26 10.14 -0.87 11.82
N ARG A 27 10.69 -1.29 12.95
CA ARG A 27 10.08 -1.06 14.27
C ARG A 27 10.07 0.41 14.71
N HIS A 28 10.92 1.26 14.12
CA HIS A 28 10.96 2.68 14.39
C HIS A 28 10.12 3.42 13.34
N ALA A 29 9.29 4.35 13.81
CA ALA A 29 8.51 5.19 12.91
C ALA A 29 9.46 6.13 12.15
N HIS A 30 9.68 5.86 10.88
CA HIS A 30 10.39 6.74 9.96
C HIS A 30 9.65 6.80 8.62
N VAL A 31 9.90 7.84 7.86
CA VAL A 31 9.33 7.98 6.52
C VAL A 31 10.15 7.11 5.57
N ILE A 32 9.53 6.04 5.05
CA ILE A 32 10.17 5.13 4.10
C ILE A 32 10.39 5.87 2.79
N GLY A 33 11.64 5.96 2.36
CA GLY A 33 12.02 6.58 1.09
C GLY A 33 11.73 5.68 -0.10
N VAL A 34 11.55 6.29 -1.31
CA VAL A 34 11.26 5.55 -2.55
C VAL A 34 12.32 4.50 -2.89
N ARG A 35 13.60 4.80 -2.63
CA ARG A 35 14.70 3.83 -2.87
C ARG A 35 14.60 2.63 -1.93
N GLU A 36 14.35 2.85 -0.66
CA GLU A 36 14.16 1.81 0.35
C GLU A 36 12.96 0.93 0.00
N ALA A 37 11.82 1.57 -0.34
CA ALA A 37 10.62 0.88 -0.79
C ALA A 37 10.86 0.03 -2.05
N ALA A 38 11.65 0.54 -3.02
CA ALA A 38 12.00 -0.19 -4.23
C ALA A 38 12.88 -1.41 -3.93
N VAL A 39 13.89 -1.27 -3.06
CA VAL A 39 14.75 -2.39 -2.66
C VAL A 39 13.95 -3.47 -1.96
N TRP A 40 13.15 -3.12 -0.95
CA TRP A 40 12.30 -4.08 -0.25
C TRP A 40 11.26 -4.73 -1.17
N SER A 41 10.64 -3.97 -2.08
CA SER A 41 9.74 -4.55 -3.09
C SER A 41 10.47 -5.56 -3.98
N GLY A 42 11.71 -5.24 -4.40
CA GLY A 42 12.56 -6.15 -5.16
C GLY A 42 12.89 -7.42 -4.39
N VAL A 43 13.26 -7.31 -3.12
CA VAL A 43 13.54 -8.46 -2.23
C VAL A 43 12.32 -9.38 -2.15
N TRP A 44 11.13 -8.85 -1.93
CA TRP A 44 9.89 -9.64 -1.87
C TRP A 44 9.57 -10.32 -3.20
N VAL A 45 9.79 -9.65 -4.34
CA VAL A 45 9.63 -10.26 -5.67
C VAL A 45 10.63 -11.39 -5.87
N VAL A 46 11.88 -11.21 -5.47
CA VAL A 46 12.92 -12.26 -5.56
C VAL A 46 12.53 -13.49 -4.73
N PHE A 47 12.00 -13.31 -3.52
CA PHE A 47 11.52 -14.45 -2.72
C PHE A 47 10.33 -15.16 -3.37
N GLY A 48 9.35 -14.40 -3.90
CA GLY A 48 8.20 -15.00 -4.58
C GLY A 48 8.60 -15.75 -5.86
N VAL A 49 9.48 -15.17 -6.68
CA VAL A 49 10.00 -15.80 -7.90
C VAL A 49 10.91 -16.98 -7.55
N GLY A 50 11.77 -16.84 -6.53
CA GLY A 50 12.64 -17.90 -6.04
C GLY A 50 11.87 -19.11 -5.53
N PHE A 51 10.77 -18.88 -4.79
CA PHE A 51 9.87 -19.95 -4.38
C PHE A 51 9.20 -20.64 -5.58
N GLY A 52 8.76 -19.89 -6.58
CA GLY A 52 8.24 -20.44 -7.82
C GLY A 52 9.26 -21.28 -8.59
N ALA A 53 10.52 -20.85 -8.63
CA ALA A 53 11.61 -21.62 -9.21
C ALA A 53 11.89 -22.93 -8.41
N LEU A 54 11.79 -22.86 -7.08
CA LEU A 54 11.88 -24.04 -6.21
C LEU A 54 10.74 -25.03 -6.51
N VAL A 55 9.50 -24.54 -6.62
CA VAL A 55 8.35 -25.38 -7.00
C VAL A 55 8.57 -26.05 -8.35
N TRP A 56 9.06 -25.28 -9.32
CA TRP A 56 9.39 -25.80 -10.65
C TRP A 56 10.45 -26.91 -10.61
N TRP A 57 11.48 -26.71 -9.81
CA TRP A 57 12.58 -27.68 -9.70
C TRP A 57 12.16 -28.95 -8.93
N VAL A 58 11.37 -28.83 -7.87
CA VAL A 58 11.00 -29.97 -6.99
C VAL A 58 9.84 -30.78 -7.55
N TRP A 59 8.79 -30.11 -8.04
CA TRP A 59 7.54 -30.75 -8.49
C TRP A 59 7.31 -30.72 -10.00
N GLY A 60 8.20 -30.08 -10.74
CA GLY A 60 8.17 -30.06 -12.20
C GLY A 60 7.52 -28.82 -12.81
N ALA A 61 7.63 -28.73 -14.15
CA ALA A 61 7.27 -27.56 -14.92
C ALA A 61 5.78 -27.21 -14.84
N GLU A 62 4.90 -28.19 -14.74
CA GLU A 62 3.47 -27.98 -14.68
C GLU A 62 3.07 -27.19 -13.42
N PHE A 63 3.51 -27.63 -12.26
CA PHE A 63 3.24 -26.96 -10.99
C PHE A 63 3.95 -25.62 -10.89
N GLY A 64 5.18 -25.51 -11.43
CA GLY A 64 5.87 -24.23 -11.53
C GLY A 64 5.10 -23.20 -12.35
N GLN A 65 4.55 -23.59 -13.49
CA GLN A 65 3.71 -22.70 -14.34
C GLN A 65 2.42 -22.30 -13.61
N GLN A 66 1.77 -23.23 -12.93
CA GLN A 66 0.57 -22.96 -12.14
C GLN A 66 0.86 -21.97 -11.02
N TYR A 67 1.96 -22.13 -10.28
CA TYR A 67 2.39 -21.19 -9.27
C TYR A 67 2.64 -19.79 -9.85
N PHE A 68 3.43 -19.69 -10.92
CA PHE A 68 3.75 -18.39 -11.53
C PHE A 68 2.52 -17.70 -12.09
N ALA A 69 1.56 -18.45 -12.67
CA ALA A 69 0.31 -17.89 -13.15
C ALA A 69 -0.52 -17.34 -11.97
N GLY A 70 -0.66 -18.09 -10.89
CA GLY A 70 -1.34 -17.65 -9.66
C GLY A 70 -0.65 -16.45 -9.04
N TYR A 71 0.68 -16.48 -8.91
CA TYR A 71 1.49 -15.40 -8.36
C TYR A 71 1.35 -14.10 -9.19
N LEU A 72 1.38 -14.19 -10.53
CA LEU A 72 1.25 -13.04 -11.41
C LEU A 72 -0.14 -12.42 -11.33
N ILE A 73 -1.20 -13.25 -11.32
CA ILE A 73 -2.58 -12.79 -11.14
C ILE A 73 -2.71 -12.07 -9.80
N GLU A 74 -2.29 -12.72 -8.71
CA GLU A 74 -2.43 -12.15 -7.37
C GLU A 74 -1.59 -10.87 -7.19
N LYS A 75 -0.34 -10.88 -7.67
CA LYS A 75 0.53 -9.69 -7.62
C LYS A 75 -0.04 -8.51 -8.36
N SER A 76 -0.75 -8.77 -9.45
CA SER A 76 -1.39 -7.74 -10.26
C SER A 76 -2.64 -7.18 -9.59
N LEU A 77 -3.49 -8.05 -9.01
CA LEU A 77 -4.65 -7.64 -8.23
C LEU A 77 -4.24 -6.90 -6.94
N ALA A 78 -3.12 -7.31 -6.36
CA ALA A 78 -2.54 -6.67 -5.18
C ALA A 78 -2.14 -5.19 -5.43
N VAL A 79 -1.82 -4.79 -6.66
CA VAL A 79 -1.59 -3.38 -7.00
C VAL A 79 -2.88 -2.56 -6.84
N ASP A 80 -4.04 -3.11 -7.18
CA ASP A 80 -5.32 -2.40 -6.99
C ASP A 80 -5.65 -2.18 -5.50
N ASN A 81 -5.27 -3.14 -4.64
CA ASN A 81 -5.37 -2.98 -3.17
C ASN A 81 -4.56 -1.77 -2.69
N VAL A 82 -3.35 -1.59 -3.21
CA VAL A 82 -2.50 -0.43 -2.89
C VAL A 82 -3.18 0.88 -3.26
N PHE A 83 -3.89 0.94 -4.39
CA PHE A 83 -4.63 2.13 -4.78
C PHE A 83 -5.75 2.47 -3.81
N VAL A 84 -6.52 1.48 -3.39
CA VAL A 84 -7.60 1.68 -2.42
C VAL A 84 -7.04 2.12 -1.06
N TRP A 85 -5.95 1.52 -0.61
CA TRP A 85 -5.28 1.92 0.63
C TRP A 85 -4.79 3.37 0.58
N ALA A 86 -4.20 3.79 -0.55
CA ALA A 86 -3.75 5.18 -0.69
C ALA A 86 -4.92 6.18 -0.64
N ILE A 87 -6.08 5.83 -1.22
CA ILE A 87 -7.29 6.66 -1.12
C ILE A 87 -7.78 6.72 0.33
N ILE A 88 -7.83 5.60 1.04
CA ILE A 88 -8.25 5.54 2.45
C ILE A 88 -7.32 6.39 3.30
N PHE A 89 -6.00 6.22 3.19
CA PHE A 89 -5.03 6.99 3.97
C PHE A 89 -5.07 8.49 3.65
N SER A 90 -5.27 8.85 2.38
CA SER A 90 -5.40 10.24 1.96
C SER A 90 -6.66 10.87 2.53
N TRP A 91 -7.81 10.17 2.48
CA TRP A 91 -9.08 10.68 2.99
C TRP A 91 -9.06 10.88 4.50
N PHE A 92 -8.49 9.94 5.26
CA PHE A 92 -8.32 10.08 6.71
C PHE A 92 -7.18 11.04 7.09
N ALA A 93 -6.39 11.51 6.12
CA ALA A 93 -5.17 12.30 6.35
C ALA A 93 -4.20 11.61 7.33
N VAL A 94 -4.04 10.30 7.20
CA VAL A 94 -3.17 9.52 8.10
C VAL A 94 -1.73 9.96 7.92
N PRO A 95 -1.04 10.42 8.99
CA PRO A 95 0.37 10.78 8.93
C PRO A 95 1.22 9.63 8.38
N ARG A 96 2.19 9.94 7.50
CA ARG A 96 3.03 8.92 6.84
C ARG A 96 3.73 7.99 7.84
N GLU A 97 4.11 8.50 8.99
CA GLU A 97 4.74 7.77 10.09
C GLU A 97 3.84 6.72 10.75
N TYR A 98 2.50 6.85 10.64
CA TYR A 98 1.54 5.91 11.22
C TYR A 98 1.03 4.87 10.22
N GLN A 99 1.17 5.14 8.90
CA GLN A 99 0.70 4.26 7.83
C GLN A 99 1.37 2.88 7.89
N HIS A 100 2.65 2.85 8.22
CA HIS A 100 3.43 1.62 8.35
C HIS A 100 2.79 0.61 9.31
N ARG A 101 2.28 1.05 10.47
CA ARG A 101 1.65 0.15 11.46
C ARG A 101 0.34 -0.44 10.95
N VAL A 102 -0.48 0.39 10.31
CA VAL A 102 -1.74 -0.07 9.71
C VAL A 102 -1.47 -1.08 8.59
N LEU A 103 -0.50 -0.78 7.71
CA LEU A 103 -0.14 -1.66 6.62
C LEU A 103 0.42 -3.00 7.10
N PHE A 104 1.21 -3.01 8.17
CA PHE A 104 1.74 -4.25 8.75
C PHE A 104 0.60 -5.12 9.30
N LEU A 105 -0.29 -4.53 10.11
CA LEU A 105 -1.45 -5.25 10.66
C LEU A 105 -2.40 -5.68 9.56
N GLY A 106 -2.61 -4.84 8.53
CA GLY A 106 -3.41 -5.15 7.36
C GLY A 106 -2.85 -6.35 6.57
N VAL A 107 -1.55 -6.42 6.33
CA VAL A 107 -0.94 -7.58 5.66
C VAL A 107 -1.09 -8.85 6.52
N LEU A 108 -0.94 -8.74 7.84
CA LEU A 108 -1.13 -9.87 8.74
C LEU A 108 -2.57 -10.38 8.74
N GLY A 109 -3.55 -9.47 8.84
CA GLY A 109 -4.97 -9.80 8.76
C GLY A 109 -5.34 -10.39 7.39
N ALA A 110 -4.88 -9.76 6.30
CA ALA A 110 -5.04 -10.26 4.94
C ALA A 110 -4.55 -11.69 4.79
N LEU A 111 -3.38 -12.04 5.33
CA LEU A 111 -2.83 -13.40 5.26
C LEU A 111 -3.75 -14.42 5.97
N VAL A 112 -4.28 -14.05 7.13
CA VAL A 112 -5.20 -14.90 7.90
C VAL A 112 -6.52 -15.07 7.16
N PHE A 113 -7.17 -13.97 6.74
CA PHE A 113 -8.45 -14.03 6.03
C PHE A 113 -8.33 -14.79 4.71
N ARG A 114 -7.29 -14.54 3.91
CA ARG A 114 -7.07 -15.25 2.65
C ARG A 114 -6.79 -16.73 2.87
N GLY A 115 -6.02 -17.08 3.90
CA GLY A 115 -5.85 -18.50 4.29
C GLY A 115 -7.18 -19.18 4.59
N LEU A 116 -8.07 -18.52 5.36
CA LEU A 116 -9.41 -19.04 5.66
C LEU A 116 -10.28 -19.14 4.41
N PHE A 117 -10.29 -18.13 3.54
CA PHE A 117 -11.05 -18.14 2.30
C PHE A 117 -10.54 -19.17 1.30
N ILE A 118 -9.22 -19.39 1.22
CA ILE A 118 -8.63 -20.44 0.37
C ILE A 118 -9.04 -21.81 0.89
N ALA A 119 -8.97 -22.04 2.20
CA ALA A 119 -9.41 -23.30 2.80
C ALA A 119 -10.92 -23.55 2.55
N ALA A 120 -11.76 -22.53 2.77
CA ALA A 120 -13.20 -22.61 2.48
C ALA A 120 -13.49 -22.84 1.00
N GLY A 121 -12.80 -22.12 0.10
CA GLY A 121 -12.94 -22.28 -1.35
C GLY A 121 -12.54 -23.67 -1.83
N ALA A 122 -11.43 -24.22 -1.28
CA ALA A 122 -11.00 -25.58 -1.58
C ALA A 122 -12.03 -26.63 -1.14
N LEU A 123 -12.58 -26.49 0.08
CA LEU A 123 -13.64 -27.37 0.58
C LEU A 123 -14.91 -27.27 -0.28
N LEU A 124 -15.30 -26.07 -0.72
CA LEU A 124 -16.45 -25.88 -1.60
C LEU A 124 -16.25 -26.56 -2.95
N ILE A 125 -15.07 -26.39 -3.56
CA ILE A 125 -14.74 -27.00 -4.86
C ILE A 125 -14.71 -28.52 -4.76
N GLN A 126 -14.12 -29.08 -3.68
CA GLN A 126 -14.05 -30.52 -3.48
C GLN A 126 -15.42 -31.18 -3.29
N ASN A 127 -16.34 -30.51 -2.60
CA ASN A 127 -17.68 -31.05 -2.32
C ASN A 127 -18.73 -30.72 -3.37
N PHE A 128 -18.56 -29.60 -4.09
CA PHE A 128 -19.55 -29.05 -5.02
C PHE A 128 -18.89 -28.59 -6.32
N SER A 129 -18.71 -29.49 -7.28
CA SER A 129 -18.07 -29.17 -8.57
C SER A 129 -18.77 -28.04 -9.34
N TRP A 130 -20.10 -27.87 -9.15
CA TRP A 130 -20.85 -26.78 -9.77
C TRP A 130 -20.47 -25.37 -9.29
N ILE A 131 -19.77 -25.28 -8.13
CA ILE A 131 -19.31 -23.98 -7.60
C ILE A 131 -18.32 -23.29 -8.56
N LEU A 132 -17.63 -24.06 -9.40
CA LEU A 132 -16.73 -23.53 -10.40
C LEU A 132 -17.48 -22.65 -11.43
N TYR A 133 -18.72 -23.02 -11.80
CA TYR A 133 -19.56 -22.17 -12.67
C TYR A 133 -19.93 -20.86 -11.99
N VAL A 134 -20.24 -20.90 -10.69
CA VAL A 134 -20.52 -19.70 -9.90
C VAL A 134 -19.29 -18.79 -9.85
N PHE A 135 -18.13 -19.36 -9.62
CA PHE A 135 -16.88 -18.62 -9.61
C PHE A 135 -16.57 -17.98 -10.97
N ALA A 136 -16.76 -18.74 -12.05
CA ALA A 136 -16.55 -18.22 -13.39
C ALA A 136 -17.53 -17.07 -13.73
N ALA A 137 -18.81 -17.24 -13.44
CA ALA A 137 -19.83 -16.21 -13.63
C ALA A 137 -19.51 -14.97 -12.78
N PHE A 138 -19.06 -15.17 -11.55
CA PHE A 138 -18.67 -14.09 -10.65
C PHE A 138 -17.47 -13.32 -11.20
N LEU A 139 -16.42 -13.99 -11.69
CA LEU A 139 -15.25 -13.36 -12.31
C LEU A 139 -15.63 -12.55 -13.56
N LEU A 140 -16.49 -13.09 -14.40
CA LEU A 140 -16.99 -12.38 -15.58
C LEU A 140 -17.79 -11.14 -15.19
N TYR A 141 -18.67 -11.25 -14.19
CA TYR A 141 -19.44 -10.13 -13.67
C TYR A 141 -18.54 -9.05 -13.07
N THR A 142 -17.57 -9.44 -12.23
CA THR A 142 -16.65 -8.50 -11.59
C THR A 142 -15.77 -7.80 -12.63
N GLY A 143 -15.20 -8.53 -13.58
CA GLY A 143 -14.42 -7.95 -14.66
C GLY A 143 -15.24 -6.97 -15.52
N TRP A 144 -16.47 -7.33 -15.88
CA TRP A 144 -17.37 -6.43 -16.62
C TRP A 144 -17.72 -5.17 -15.79
N ARG A 145 -18.09 -5.35 -14.52
CA ARG A 145 -18.37 -4.25 -13.59
C ARG A 145 -17.19 -3.30 -13.46
N MET A 146 -15.97 -3.84 -13.34
CA MET A 146 -14.74 -3.07 -13.21
C MET A 146 -14.46 -2.20 -14.43
N ILE A 147 -14.75 -2.70 -15.66
CA ILE A 147 -14.67 -1.88 -16.88
C ILE A 147 -15.71 -0.77 -16.86
N ARG A 148 -16.94 -1.08 -16.47
CA ARG A 148 -18.05 -0.11 -16.46
C ARG A 148 -17.84 0.99 -15.43
N GLN A 149 -17.32 0.65 -14.26
CA GLN A 149 -17.10 1.57 -13.13
C GLN A 149 -15.68 2.15 -13.08
N ARG A 150 -14.91 2.08 -14.16
CA ARG A 150 -13.50 2.54 -14.19
C ARG A 150 -13.29 3.99 -13.77
N ASN A 151 -14.31 4.85 -13.95
CA ASN A 151 -14.27 6.29 -13.66
C ASN A 151 -14.90 6.64 -12.29
N GLU A 152 -15.44 5.68 -11.57
CA GLU A 152 -16.00 5.95 -10.24
C GLU A 152 -14.86 6.11 -9.23
N HIS A 153 -14.92 7.21 -8.47
CA HIS A 153 -14.01 7.46 -7.37
C HIS A 153 -14.58 6.84 -6.11
N LEU A 154 -13.73 6.13 -5.37
CA LEU A 154 -14.09 5.64 -4.05
C LEU A 154 -14.28 6.84 -3.13
N ASP A 155 -15.45 6.93 -2.52
CA ASP A 155 -15.78 7.91 -1.50
C ASP A 155 -15.87 7.18 -0.14
N PRO A 156 -14.81 7.24 0.69
CA PRO A 156 -14.78 6.56 1.97
C PRO A 156 -15.84 7.07 2.94
N GLU A 157 -16.32 8.32 2.78
CA GLU A 157 -17.35 8.90 3.62
C GLU A 157 -18.70 8.22 3.43
N ARG A 158 -19.00 7.79 2.20
CA ARG A 158 -20.21 7.02 1.87
C ARG A 158 -20.09 5.53 2.21
N SER A 159 -18.94 5.09 2.72
CA SER A 159 -18.72 3.71 3.08
C SER A 159 -19.73 3.26 4.14
N LYS A 160 -20.50 2.21 3.81
CA LYS A 160 -21.41 1.56 4.76
C LYS A 160 -20.63 0.99 5.95
N VAL A 161 -19.41 0.52 5.71
CA VAL A 161 -18.51 -0.04 6.73
C VAL A 161 -18.18 1.01 7.78
N LEU A 162 -17.74 2.19 7.36
CA LEU A 162 -17.39 3.27 8.29
C LEU A 162 -18.60 3.74 9.09
N ARG A 163 -19.77 3.80 8.44
CA ARG A 163 -21.02 4.19 9.10
C ARG A 163 -21.44 3.17 10.17
N VAL A 164 -21.37 1.88 9.84
CA VAL A 164 -21.66 0.79 10.79
C VAL A 164 -20.64 0.80 11.91
N PHE A 165 -19.34 0.92 11.60
CA PHE A 165 -18.29 0.98 12.60
C PHE A 165 -18.50 2.12 13.60
N ARG A 166 -18.77 3.35 13.13
CA ARG A 166 -19.05 4.51 13.99
C ARG A 166 -20.31 4.37 14.84
N ARG A 167 -21.27 3.54 14.41
CA ARG A 167 -22.51 3.29 15.18
C ARG A 167 -22.26 2.39 16.39
N PHE A 168 -21.33 1.43 16.26
CA PHE A 168 -21.09 0.43 17.31
C PHE A 168 -19.84 0.72 18.15
N VAL A 169 -18.90 1.48 17.62
CA VAL A 169 -17.61 1.75 18.26
C VAL A 169 -17.45 3.25 18.45
N PRO A 170 -17.43 3.73 19.71
CA PRO A 170 -17.18 5.14 19.99
C PRO A 170 -15.75 5.49 19.55
N MET A 171 -15.61 6.61 18.81
CA MET A 171 -14.35 7.04 18.23
C MET A 171 -13.90 8.38 18.78
N THR A 172 -12.57 8.57 18.81
CA THR A 172 -11.96 9.87 19.01
C THR A 172 -11.90 10.66 17.70
N ASP A 173 -11.80 11.97 17.80
CA ASP A 173 -11.63 12.92 16.69
C ASP A 173 -10.13 13.21 16.38
N ALA A 174 -9.21 12.55 17.09
CA ALA A 174 -7.78 12.76 16.93
C ALA A 174 -7.00 11.45 16.88
N PHE A 175 -5.85 11.50 16.19
CA PHE A 175 -4.83 10.46 16.24
C PHE A 175 -3.99 10.63 17.50
N TYR A 176 -3.82 9.57 18.26
CA TYR A 176 -2.97 9.51 19.46
C TYR A 176 -1.71 8.69 19.17
N GLY A 177 -0.77 9.26 18.40
CA GLY A 177 0.39 8.54 17.89
C GLY A 177 -0.05 7.31 17.09
N GLN A 178 0.61 6.19 17.31
CA GLN A 178 0.27 4.91 16.65
C GLN A 178 -0.77 4.06 17.40
N LYS A 179 -1.48 4.62 18.41
CA LYS A 179 -2.44 3.86 19.20
C LYS A 179 -3.72 3.61 18.38
N LEU A 180 -4.17 2.36 18.36
CA LEU A 180 -5.44 1.98 17.71
C LEU A 180 -6.63 2.22 18.63
N VAL A 181 -6.43 2.08 19.95
CA VAL A 181 -7.44 2.26 20.98
C VAL A 181 -6.85 3.11 22.09
N VAL A 182 -7.65 4.01 22.63
CA VAL A 182 -7.31 4.83 23.81
C VAL A 182 -8.41 4.73 24.84
N ARG A 183 -8.07 4.91 26.11
CA ARG A 183 -9.05 4.95 27.18
C ARG A 183 -9.16 6.39 27.68
N ARG A 184 -10.34 6.96 27.63
CA ARG A 184 -10.61 8.30 28.15
C ARG A 184 -11.80 8.22 29.06
N ASP A 185 -11.69 8.80 30.26
CA ASP A 185 -12.74 8.82 31.27
C ASP A 185 -13.32 7.43 31.59
N GLY A 186 -12.46 6.40 31.62
CA GLY A 186 -12.87 5.02 31.88
C GLY A 186 -13.42 4.27 30.67
N VAL A 187 -13.70 4.94 29.54
CA VAL A 187 -14.26 4.35 28.31
C VAL A 187 -13.18 4.06 27.29
N LEU A 188 -13.25 2.88 26.64
CA LEU A 188 -12.40 2.53 25.52
C LEU A 188 -12.93 3.20 24.25
N LEU A 189 -12.08 3.99 23.60
CA LEU A 189 -12.40 4.70 22.37
C LEU A 189 -11.48 4.22 21.26
N ALA A 190 -12.05 3.98 20.08
CA ALA A 190 -11.27 3.72 18.87
C ALA A 190 -10.63 5.02 18.37
N THR A 191 -9.39 4.95 17.90
CA THR A 191 -8.80 6.07 17.17
C THR A 191 -9.16 5.99 15.68
N PRO A 192 -9.02 7.09 14.92
CA PRO A 192 -9.18 7.04 13.47
C PRO A 192 -8.28 5.98 12.81
N LEU A 193 -7.13 5.64 13.43
CA LEU A 193 -6.21 4.64 12.93
C LEU A 193 -6.82 3.22 12.95
N LEU A 194 -7.65 2.90 13.96
CA LEU A 194 -8.39 1.64 14.00
C LEU A 194 -9.47 1.60 12.92
N ALA A 195 -10.19 2.70 12.68
CA ALA A 195 -11.17 2.76 11.60
C ALA A 195 -10.53 2.55 10.23
N VAL A 196 -9.35 3.14 10.00
CA VAL A 196 -8.55 2.93 8.78
C VAL A 196 -8.14 1.46 8.65
N LEU A 197 -7.65 0.83 9.72
CA LEU A 197 -7.31 -0.59 9.71
C LEU A 197 -8.51 -1.46 9.34
N VAL A 198 -9.67 -1.23 9.96
CA VAL A 198 -10.90 -1.98 9.64
C VAL A 198 -11.31 -1.80 8.18
N LEU A 199 -11.20 -0.58 7.63
CA LEU A 199 -11.49 -0.33 6.22
C LEU A 199 -10.50 -1.07 5.30
N VAL A 200 -9.21 -1.07 5.63
CA VAL A 200 -8.17 -1.81 4.90
C VAL A 200 -8.49 -3.31 4.90
N GLU A 201 -8.80 -3.89 6.05
CA GLU A 201 -9.14 -5.31 6.18
C GLU A 201 -10.41 -5.68 5.41
N VAL A 202 -11.47 -4.88 5.54
CA VAL A 202 -12.73 -5.13 4.82
C VAL A 202 -12.53 -5.03 3.31
N THR A 203 -11.73 -4.07 2.84
CA THR A 203 -11.43 -3.96 1.40
C THR A 203 -10.58 -5.14 0.92
N ASP A 204 -9.62 -5.63 1.72
CA ASP A 204 -8.85 -6.82 1.35
C ASP A 204 -9.73 -8.08 1.30
N VAL A 205 -10.68 -8.25 2.22
CA VAL A 205 -11.67 -9.33 2.16
C VAL A 205 -12.50 -9.25 0.87
N VAL A 206 -12.94 -8.06 0.46
CA VAL A 206 -13.67 -7.88 -0.80
C VAL A 206 -12.80 -8.29 -2.00
N PHE A 207 -11.52 -7.91 -2.02
CA PHE A 207 -10.58 -8.31 -3.07
C PHE A 207 -10.26 -9.81 -3.04
N ALA A 208 -10.21 -10.43 -1.85
CA ALA A 208 -10.01 -11.87 -1.72
C ALA A 208 -11.13 -12.67 -2.36
N VAL A 209 -12.36 -12.17 -2.31
CA VAL A 209 -13.52 -12.80 -2.98
C VAL A 209 -13.36 -12.86 -4.50
N ASP A 210 -12.67 -11.87 -5.10
CA ASP A 210 -12.36 -11.85 -6.54
C ASP A 210 -11.11 -12.67 -6.88
N SER A 211 -10.04 -12.55 -6.08
CA SER A 211 -8.74 -13.12 -6.39
C SER A 211 -8.65 -14.62 -6.17
N ILE A 212 -9.29 -15.15 -5.13
CA ILE A 212 -9.22 -16.57 -4.80
C ILE A 212 -9.85 -17.46 -5.87
N PRO A 213 -11.07 -17.18 -6.38
CA PRO A 213 -11.60 -17.90 -7.56
C PRO A 213 -10.69 -17.79 -8.78
N ALA A 214 -10.04 -16.62 -9.00
CA ALA A 214 -9.14 -16.43 -10.12
C ALA A 214 -7.92 -17.35 -10.07
N ILE A 215 -7.36 -17.61 -8.87
CA ILE A 215 -6.24 -18.54 -8.73
C ILE A 215 -6.73 -19.98 -8.87
N PHE A 216 -7.88 -20.36 -8.30
CA PHE A 216 -8.46 -21.69 -8.45
C PHE A 216 -8.81 -22.02 -9.91
N ALA A 217 -9.06 -21.04 -10.77
CA ALA A 217 -9.18 -21.26 -12.21
C ALA A 217 -7.88 -21.69 -12.90
N VAL A 218 -6.72 -21.45 -12.26
CA VAL A 218 -5.39 -21.80 -12.77
C VAL A 218 -4.91 -23.13 -12.22
N THR A 219 -5.14 -23.39 -10.92
CA THR A 219 -4.69 -24.58 -10.23
C THR A 219 -5.70 -25.03 -9.16
N ASP A 220 -5.90 -26.32 -9.03
CA ASP A 220 -6.74 -26.92 -7.99
C ASP A 220 -5.89 -27.28 -6.73
N GLU A 221 -4.56 -27.06 -6.78
CA GLU A 221 -3.62 -27.36 -5.71
C GLU A 221 -3.62 -26.29 -4.62
N VAL A 222 -4.23 -26.58 -3.49
CA VAL A 222 -4.41 -25.62 -2.36
C VAL A 222 -3.07 -25.03 -1.89
N PHE A 223 -2.01 -25.83 -1.90
CA PHE A 223 -0.67 -25.39 -1.52
C PHE A 223 -0.16 -24.28 -2.45
N LEU A 224 -0.34 -24.45 -3.76
CA LEU A 224 0.06 -23.43 -4.75
C LEU A 224 -0.80 -22.18 -4.64
N VAL A 225 -2.12 -22.34 -4.46
CA VAL A 225 -3.03 -21.21 -4.24
C VAL A 225 -2.61 -20.39 -3.04
N PHE A 226 -2.35 -21.06 -1.90
CA PHE A 226 -1.95 -20.39 -0.67
C PHE A 226 -0.59 -19.72 -0.80
N THR A 227 0.42 -20.42 -1.30
CA THR A 227 1.80 -19.90 -1.36
C THR A 227 1.93 -18.77 -2.38
N ALA A 228 1.32 -18.90 -3.56
CA ALA A 228 1.29 -17.81 -4.55
C ALA A 228 0.65 -16.54 -3.98
N ASN A 229 -0.46 -16.70 -3.26
CA ASN A 229 -1.16 -15.61 -2.59
C ASN A 229 -0.30 -14.99 -1.47
N ALA A 230 0.23 -15.81 -0.56
CA ALA A 230 1.04 -15.34 0.56
C ALA A 230 2.28 -14.57 0.09
N PHE A 231 3.06 -15.10 -0.85
CA PHE A 231 4.23 -14.39 -1.39
C PHE A 231 3.87 -13.11 -2.18
N ALA A 232 2.70 -13.07 -2.81
CA ALA A 232 2.25 -11.87 -3.51
C ALA A 232 1.94 -10.72 -2.54
N ILE A 233 1.28 -11.02 -1.40
CA ILE A 233 0.86 -9.98 -0.44
C ILE A 233 1.95 -9.56 0.55
N LEU A 234 2.94 -10.42 0.84
CA LEU A 234 4.04 -10.07 1.75
C LEU A 234 4.76 -8.78 1.36
N GLY A 235 4.91 -8.51 0.08
CA GLY A 235 5.54 -7.28 -0.44
C GLY A 235 4.60 -6.07 -0.57
N LEU A 236 3.31 -6.19 -0.21
CA LEU A 236 2.32 -5.12 -0.40
C LEU A 236 2.68 -3.83 0.30
N ARG A 237 3.22 -3.91 1.52
CA ARG A 237 3.63 -2.75 2.28
C ARG A 237 4.72 -1.94 1.59
N ALA A 238 5.79 -2.60 1.15
CA ALA A 238 6.87 -1.95 0.40
C ALA A 238 6.35 -1.38 -0.92
N MET A 239 5.50 -2.14 -1.61
CA MET A 239 4.87 -1.72 -2.85
C MET A 239 3.95 -0.50 -2.64
N TYR A 240 3.26 -0.39 -1.51
CA TYR A 240 2.47 0.79 -1.18
C TYR A 240 3.33 2.06 -1.16
N PHE A 241 4.45 2.07 -0.42
CA PHE A 241 5.33 3.24 -0.37
C PHE A 241 6.00 3.56 -1.70
N LEU A 242 6.22 2.54 -2.54
CA LEU A 242 6.74 2.74 -3.90
C LEU A 242 5.69 3.34 -4.85
N LEU A 243 4.43 2.88 -4.77
CA LEU A 243 3.38 3.21 -5.73
C LEU A 243 2.48 4.37 -5.29
N ALA A 244 2.39 4.69 -3.99
CA ALA A 244 1.50 5.73 -3.48
C ALA A 244 1.69 7.09 -4.19
N ASP A 245 2.93 7.44 -4.52
CA ASP A 245 3.26 8.66 -5.25
C ASP A 245 3.09 8.53 -6.78
N LEU A 246 2.94 7.30 -7.30
CA LEU A 246 2.84 6.98 -8.73
C LEU A 246 1.42 6.58 -9.17
N ILE A 247 0.47 6.58 -8.24
CA ILE A 247 -0.89 6.07 -8.43
C ILE A 247 -1.59 6.66 -9.67
N HIS A 248 -1.38 7.94 -9.94
CA HIS A 248 -1.95 8.65 -11.09
C HIS A 248 -1.33 8.27 -12.44
N ARG A 249 -0.23 7.51 -12.45
CA ARG A 249 0.43 7.05 -13.69
C ARG A 249 -0.15 5.77 -14.26
N PHE A 250 -0.89 4.99 -13.47
CA PHE A 250 -1.42 3.68 -13.86
C PHE A 250 -2.89 3.72 -14.30
N VAL A 251 -3.22 4.63 -15.22
CA VAL A 251 -4.61 4.91 -15.65
C VAL A 251 -5.31 3.69 -16.25
N TYR A 252 -4.60 2.85 -17.02
CA TYR A 252 -5.17 1.68 -17.69
C TYR A 252 -5.02 0.37 -16.92
N LEU A 253 -4.41 0.37 -15.74
CA LEU A 253 -4.18 -0.85 -14.98
C LEU A 253 -5.50 -1.51 -14.56
N LYS A 254 -6.49 -0.73 -14.11
CA LYS A 254 -7.83 -1.24 -13.78
C LYS A 254 -8.49 -1.97 -14.95
N VAL A 255 -8.32 -1.46 -16.18
CA VAL A 255 -8.84 -2.09 -17.39
C VAL A 255 -8.10 -3.40 -17.67
N GLY A 256 -6.77 -3.41 -17.50
CA GLY A 256 -5.97 -4.62 -17.64
C GLY A 256 -6.38 -5.71 -16.65
N LEU A 257 -6.56 -5.36 -15.39
CA LEU A 257 -7.03 -6.30 -14.35
C LEU A 257 -8.42 -6.85 -14.68
N ALA A 258 -9.34 -6.00 -15.11
CA ALA A 258 -10.67 -6.44 -15.55
C ALA A 258 -10.61 -7.44 -16.73
N LEU A 259 -9.71 -7.20 -17.70
CA LEU A 259 -9.50 -8.12 -18.81
C LEU A 259 -8.89 -9.46 -18.35
N VAL A 260 -7.99 -9.43 -17.35
CA VAL A 260 -7.46 -10.65 -16.73
C VAL A 260 -8.58 -11.45 -16.06
N LEU A 261 -9.45 -10.80 -15.27
CA LEU A 261 -10.59 -11.49 -14.63
C LEU A 261 -11.55 -12.09 -15.64
N ILE A 262 -11.87 -11.37 -16.72
CA ILE A 262 -12.72 -11.88 -17.81
C ILE A 262 -12.03 -13.07 -18.48
N TRP A 263 -10.76 -12.99 -18.84
CA TRP A 263 -10.01 -14.09 -19.44
C TRP A 263 -10.02 -15.33 -18.56
N VAL A 264 -9.73 -15.16 -17.28
CA VAL A 264 -9.68 -16.25 -16.29
C VAL A 264 -11.08 -16.87 -16.12
N GLY A 265 -12.15 -16.06 -16.06
CA GLY A 265 -13.53 -16.51 -16.01
C GLY A 265 -13.93 -17.32 -17.25
N ILE A 266 -13.56 -16.86 -18.45
CA ILE A 266 -13.78 -17.59 -19.70
C ILE A 266 -13.02 -18.93 -19.68
N LYS A 267 -11.73 -18.90 -19.32
CA LYS A 267 -10.90 -20.12 -19.21
C LYS A 267 -11.53 -21.14 -18.26
N MET A 268 -12.06 -20.67 -17.12
CA MET A 268 -12.71 -21.53 -16.13
C MET A 268 -13.95 -22.21 -16.69
N LEU A 269 -14.81 -21.49 -17.41
CA LEU A 269 -15.98 -22.08 -18.10
C LEU A 269 -15.55 -23.11 -19.17
N LEU A 270 -14.55 -22.78 -19.97
CA LEU A 270 -14.06 -23.69 -21.00
C LEU A 270 -13.45 -24.97 -20.42
N LYS A 271 -12.75 -24.88 -19.29
CA LYS A 271 -12.14 -26.04 -18.58
C LYS A 271 -13.22 -27.05 -18.16
N ILE A 272 -14.42 -26.58 -17.82
CA ILE A 272 -15.46 -27.44 -17.24
C ILE A 272 -16.11 -28.30 -18.34
N ASP A 273 -16.43 -27.73 -19.51
CA ASP A 273 -17.29 -28.41 -20.49
C ASP A 273 -16.68 -28.63 -21.86
N LEU A 274 -15.69 -27.88 -22.31
CA LEU A 274 -15.36 -27.80 -23.74
C LEU A 274 -13.89 -27.99 -24.10
N PHE A 275 -12.96 -27.36 -23.40
CA PHE A 275 -11.58 -27.30 -23.86
C PHE A 275 -10.58 -27.01 -22.75
N TYR A 276 -9.55 -27.84 -22.63
CA TYR A 276 -8.44 -27.58 -21.71
C TYR A 276 -7.44 -26.58 -22.35
N ILE A 277 -7.35 -25.38 -21.82
CA ILE A 277 -6.33 -24.40 -22.19
C ILE A 277 -5.09 -24.64 -21.33
N PRO A 278 -3.93 -24.96 -21.90
CA PRO A 278 -2.68 -25.14 -21.16
C PRO A 278 -2.35 -23.91 -20.31
N THR A 279 -1.82 -24.14 -19.11
CA THR A 279 -1.48 -23.07 -18.16
C THR A 279 -0.44 -22.11 -18.73
N SER A 280 0.48 -22.60 -19.56
CA SER A 280 1.47 -21.78 -20.26
C SER A 280 0.84 -20.72 -21.18
N ILE A 281 -0.21 -21.09 -21.93
CA ILE A 281 -0.93 -20.12 -22.78
C ILE A 281 -1.65 -19.10 -21.90
N SER A 282 -2.31 -19.54 -20.84
CA SER A 282 -2.99 -18.64 -19.90
C SER A 282 -2.01 -17.66 -19.27
N LEU A 283 -0.85 -18.13 -18.81
CA LEU A 283 0.21 -17.29 -18.26
C LEU A 283 0.70 -16.25 -19.27
N ALA A 284 0.94 -16.65 -20.53
CA ALA A 284 1.35 -15.74 -21.58
C ALA A 284 0.31 -14.66 -21.88
N VAL A 285 -0.99 -15.03 -21.92
CA VAL A 285 -2.09 -14.06 -22.13
C VAL A 285 -2.17 -13.07 -20.97
N VAL A 286 -2.15 -13.54 -19.73
CA VAL A 286 -2.17 -12.69 -18.54
C VAL A 286 -0.96 -11.74 -18.53
N ALA A 287 0.26 -12.27 -18.76
CA ALA A 287 1.47 -11.46 -18.82
C ALA A 287 1.40 -10.39 -19.92
N THR A 288 0.84 -10.75 -21.09
CA THR A 288 0.67 -9.81 -22.21
C THR A 288 -0.30 -8.70 -21.87
N ILE A 289 -1.51 -9.03 -21.34
CA ILE A 289 -2.52 -8.05 -20.93
C ILE A 289 -1.92 -7.05 -19.93
N LEU A 290 -1.22 -7.55 -18.91
CA LEU A 290 -0.64 -6.71 -17.88
C LEU A 290 0.50 -5.83 -18.42
N THR A 291 1.39 -6.40 -19.24
CA THR A 291 2.48 -5.64 -19.85
C THR A 291 1.96 -4.52 -20.74
N VAL A 292 0.96 -4.81 -21.59
CA VAL A 292 0.32 -3.81 -22.45
C VAL A 292 -0.34 -2.74 -21.60
N SER A 293 -1.05 -3.11 -20.53
CA SER A 293 -1.73 -2.16 -19.65
C SER A 293 -0.76 -1.22 -18.93
N VAL A 294 0.36 -1.75 -18.45
CA VAL A 294 1.41 -0.96 -17.79
C VAL A 294 2.12 -0.04 -18.80
N VAL A 295 2.54 -0.58 -19.95
CA VAL A 295 3.26 0.19 -20.97
C VAL A 295 2.37 1.32 -21.53
N THR A 296 1.10 1.04 -21.82
CA THR A 296 0.16 2.06 -22.31
C THR A 296 -0.12 3.11 -21.25
N SER A 297 -0.27 2.74 -19.96
CA SER A 297 -0.40 3.68 -18.85
C SER A 297 0.81 4.62 -18.77
N LEU A 298 2.00 4.06 -18.77
CA LEU A 298 3.24 4.85 -18.67
C LEU A 298 3.45 5.76 -19.90
N ARG A 299 3.08 5.30 -21.11
CA ARG A 299 3.14 6.13 -22.33
C ARG A 299 2.12 7.27 -22.29
N ALA A 300 0.89 6.99 -21.89
CA ALA A 300 -0.18 8.00 -21.79
C ALA A 300 0.14 9.10 -20.77
N THR A 301 0.92 8.80 -19.73
CA THR A 301 1.26 9.74 -18.66
C THR A 301 2.63 10.39 -18.80
N ARG A 302 3.44 10.05 -19.81
CA ARG A 302 4.78 10.62 -20.05
C ARG A 302 4.81 12.12 -20.28
N GLY A 303 3.70 12.74 -20.72
CA GLY A 303 3.58 14.19 -20.97
C GLY A 303 2.72 14.95 -19.97
N ALA A 304 2.01 14.25 -19.11
CA ALA A 304 1.21 14.86 -18.06
C ALA A 304 2.13 15.23 -16.90
N GLY A 305 2.64 16.48 -16.91
CA GLY A 305 3.28 17.06 -15.72
C GLY A 305 2.42 16.78 -14.50
N ARG A 306 3.03 16.73 -13.31
CA ARG A 306 2.35 16.54 -12.02
C ARG A 306 1.11 17.45 -11.99
N ARG A 307 -0.05 16.93 -12.37
CA ARG A 307 -1.30 17.56 -11.99
C ARG A 307 -1.31 17.47 -10.47
N ALA A 308 -1.17 18.62 -9.82
CA ALA A 308 -1.35 18.71 -8.39
C ALA A 308 -2.67 17.99 -8.07
N LEU A 309 -2.60 16.98 -7.20
CA LEU A 309 -3.81 16.42 -6.61
C LEU A 309 -4.62 17.61 -6.07
N PRO A 310 -5.94 17.66 -6.25
CA PRO A 310 -6.75 18.63 -5.55
C PRO A 310 -6.35 18.57 -4.07
N SER A 311 -6.15 19.75 -3.47
CA SER A 311 -5.80 19.86 -2.06
C SER A 311 -6.70 18.89 -1.28
N PRO A 312 -6.14 18.04 -0.42
CA PRO A 312 -6.96 17.14 0.38
C PRO A 312 -8.03 17.99 1.09
N PRO A 313 -9.27 17.53 1.15
CA PRO A 313 -10.28 18.18 1.98
C PRO A 313 -9.67 18.38 3.36
N VAL A 314 -10.11 19.43 4.08
CA VAL A 314 -9.67 19.69 5.46
C VAL A 314 -9.67 18.36 6.20
N PRO A 315 -8.52 17.93 6.77
CA PRO A 315 -8.41 16.59 7.36
C PRO A 315 -9.52 16.41 8.39
N PRO A 316 -10.36 15.37 8.27
CA PRO A 316 -11.48 15.14 9.17
C PRO A 316 -11.05 14.83 10.62
N PHE A 317 -9.74 14.60 10.81
CA PHE A 317 -9.16 14.24 12.10
C PHE A 317 -7.88 15.05 12.33
N ARG A 318 -7.70 15.52 13.60
CA ARG A 318 -6.49 16.20 14.04
C ARG A 318 -5.47 15.20 14.62
N THR A 319 -4.22 15.60 14.71
CA THR A 319 -3.23 14.88 15.50
C THR A 319 -3.26 15.43 16.93
N ALA A 320 -3.34 14.56 17.94
CA ALA A 320 -3.28 14.95 19.34
C ALA A 320 -1.91 15.57 19.65
N SER A 321 -1.87 16.56 20.54
CA SER A 321 -0.62 17.14 21.01
C SER A 321 0.19 16.14 21.85
N GLU A 322 1.50 16.35 21.96
CA GLU A 322 2.35 15.51 22.81
C GLU A 322 1.86 15.51 24.27
N ALA A 323 1.39 16.66 24.78
CA ALA A 323 0.82 16.76 26.13
C ALA A 323 -0.44 15.91 26.30
N GLU A 324 -1.31 15.81 25.29
CA GLU A 324 -2.48 14.93 25.33
C GLU A 324 -2.10 13.44 25.28
N ILE A 325 -1.02 13.10 24.54
CA ILE A 325 -0.50 11.73 24.46
C ILE A 325 0.15 11.33 25.79
N ASP A 326 0.97 12.21 26.38
CA ASP A 326 1.65 11.99 27.65
C ASP A 326 0.65 11.87 28.80
N ALA A 327 -0.40 12.70 28.82
CA ALA A 327 -1.48 12.61 29.82
C ALA A 327 -2.18 11.25 29.77
N LEU A 328 -2.38 10.68 28.58
CA LEU A 328 -2.95 9.35 28.43
C LEU A 328 -1.96 8.25 28.85
N ASP A 329 -0.67 8.40 28.58
CA ASP A 329 0.35 7.42 28.96
C ASP A 329 0.57 7.36 30.47
N LEU A 330 0.44 8.48 31.16
CA LEU A 330 0.43 8.52 32.64
C LEU A 330 -0.74 7.72 33.23
N LEU A 331 -1.92 7.76 32.58
CA LEU A 331 -3.10 7.01 33.01
C LEU A 331 -2.99 5.49 32.76
N TRP A 332 -2.12 5.06 31.80
CA TRP A 332 -1.99 3.66 31.41
C TRP A 332 -0.75 2.96 31.99
N GLY A 333 0.18 3.71 32.60
CA GLY A 333 1.41 3.16 33.19
C GLY A 333 2.37 2.50 32.19
N ARG A 334 2.22 2.75 30.91
CA ARG A 334 3.09 2.22 29.85
C ARG A 334 3.63 3.36 28.98
N ARG A 335 4.93 3.59 29.08
CA ARG A 335 5.65 4.43 28.11
C ARG A 335 5.84 3.65 26.82
N TYR A 336 5.07 3.98 25.77
CA TYR A 336 5.53 3.71 24.42
C TYR A 336 6.64 4.71 24.09
N PRO A 337 7.76 4.29 23.44
CA PRO A 337 8.77 5.24 23.03
C PRO A 337 8.13 6.23 22.04
N THR A 338 7.84 7.43 22.50
CA THR A 338 7.51 8.55 21.63
C THR A 338 8.77 8.87 20.84
N VAL A 339 8.63 8.99 19.52
CA VAL A 339 9.68 9.56 18.67
C VAL A 339 9.85 11.01 19.12
N ARG A 340 10.86 11.26 19.98
CA ARG A 340 11.30 12.61 20.21
C ARG A 340 11.76 13.16 18.86
N ARG A 341 10.97 13.98 18.23
CA ARG A 341 11.50 14.94 17.27
C ARG A 341 12.41 15.85 18.07
N SER A 342 13.67 15.85 17.72
CA SER A 342 14.64 16.87 18.11
C SER A 342 14.22 18.21 17.47
N ALA A 343 13.15 18.81 17.97
CA ALA A 343 12.80 20.20 17.70
C ALA A 343 13.77 21.18 18.43
N GLY A 344 14.80 20.66 19.07
CA GLY A 344 15.81 21.43 19.79
C GLY A 344 17.09 21.72 19.03
N GLU A 345 17.31 21.12 17.84
CA GLU A 345 18.58 21.36 17.11
C GLU A 345 18.49 22.43 16.00
N ALA A 346 17.28 22.86 15.63
CA ALA A 346 17.15 23.92 14.61
C ALA A 346 17.12 25.35 15.20
N ASP A 347 17.02 25.50 16.52
CA ASP A 347 16.94 26.84 17.18
C ASP A 347 18.21 27.21 17.95
N GLN A 348 19.21 26.31 18.03
CA GLN A 348 20.50 26.62 18.65
C GLN A 348 21.55 27.15 17.67
N ASP A 349 21.35 27.00 16.37
CA ASP A 349 22.24 27.60 15.35
C ASP A 349 21.84 29.02 14.95
N ALA A 350 20.71 29.54 15.43
CA ALA A 350 20.27 30.91 15.15
C ALA A 350 20.53 31.93 16.28
N VAL A 351 21.02 31.52 17.46
CA VAL A 351 21.24 32.39 18.61
C VAL A 351 22.73 32.53 18.98
N GLY A 352 23.64 31.96 18.20
CA GLY A 352 25.08 31.95 18.44
C GLY A 352 25.89 33.12 17.86
N LEU A 353 25.26 34.26 17.46
CA LEU A 353 25.96 35.40 16.87
C LEU A 353 25.51 36.74 17.49
N HIS A 354 25.53 36.89 18.80
CA HIS A 354 25.63 38.18 19.49
C HIS A 354 25.79 37.93 21.02
N ASP A 355 26.99 37.87 21.49
CA ASP A 355 27.50 38.56 22.67
C ASP A 355 28.95 38.11 22.94
N GLY A 356 29.86 39.07 22.84
CA GLY A 356 31.25 38.87 23.20
C GLY A 356 31.95 40.24 23.29
N GLY A 357 31.83 40.84 24.45
CA GLY A 357 32.23 42.16 24.88
C GLY A 357 33.62 42.61 24.48
N ALA A 358 33.71 43.91 24.40
CA ALA A 358 34.89 44.73 24.28
C ALA A 358 35.89 44.52 25.46
N PRO A 359 37.17 44.89 25.26
CA PRO A 359 37.59 46.17 25.80
C PRO A 359 38.53 47.00 24.93
N ALA A 360 38.50 48.27 25.26
CA ALA A 360 39.20 49.44 24.78
C ALA A 360 40.73 49.30 24.55
N ARG A 361 41.25 50.02 23.55
CA ARG A 361 42.26 51.09 23.70
C ARG A 361 42.64 51.76 22.36
N ARG A 362 42.46 53.11 22.35
CA ARG A 362 43.31 54.24 21.89
C ARG A 362 44.17 54.10 20.64
N GLY A 363 43.96 55.10 19.76
CA GLY A 363 45.06 55.69 19.02
C GLY A 363 44.68 56.32 17.69
N ALA A 364 44.39 57.60 17.70
CA ALA A 364 44.89 58.69 16.87
C ALA A 364 45.03 58.51 15.35
N GLY A 365 44.44 59.45 14.62
CA GLY A 365 45.10 60.01 13.48
C GLY A 365 44.25 60.23 12.24
N ASP A 366 43.81 61.49 12.08
CA ASP A 366 43.82 62.30 10.85
C ASP A 366 43.36 61.66 9.52
N GLY A 367 42.32 62.18 8.83
CA GLY A 367 42.51 63.37 8.06
C GLY A 367 41.74 63.21 6.72
N ILE A 368 40.94 64.20 6.43
CA ILE A 368 40.65 64.73 5.07
C ILE A 368 39.47 64.16 4.28
N ARG A 369 38.45 64.97 4.22
CA ARG A 369 37.44 65.16 3.16
C ARG A 369 38.07 65.81 1.92
N PRO A 370 37.35 66.19 0.81
CA PRO A 370 36.12 65.71 0.15
C PRO A 370 36.22 65.71 -1.42
N GLY A 371 35.13 65.44 -2.10
CA GLY A 371 34.89 65.75 -3.53
C GLY A 371 33.88 64.81 -4.14
N ALA A 372 32.67 65.08 -4.38
CA ALA A 372 31.95 66.00 -5.28
C ALA A 372 32.07 65.63 -6.78
N HIS A 373 30.92 65.64 -7.38
CA HIS A 373 30.53 65.74 -8.80
C HIS A 373 29.96 64.45 -9.41
N ASP A 374 28.71 64.45 -9.73
CA ASP A 374 27.87 65.06 -10.81
C ASP A 374 27.61 64.05 -11.92
N GLU A 375 26.33 63.81 -12.09
CA GLU A 375 25.46 64.15 -13.26
C GLU A 375 25.62 63.36 -14.54
N HIS A 376 24.47 62.97 -14.98
CA HIS A 376 23.82 62.93 -16.32
C HIS A 376 23.24 61.54 -16.64
N ASP A 377 21.93 61.39 -16.63
CA ASP A 377 20.85 61.89 -17.51
C ASP A 377 20.82 61.20 -18.89
N ARG A 378 19.62 60.70 -19.22
CA ARG A 378 18.93 60.56 -20.51
C ARG A 378 18.49 59.11 -20.91
N HIS A 379 17.15 58.94 -20.80
CA HIS A 379 16.12 58.82 -21.88
C HIS A 379 16.38 57.85 -23.03
N HIS A 380 15.43 56.93 -23.24
CA HIS A 380 14.48 56.78 -24.36
C HIS A 380 13.84 55.40 -24.25
N GLU A 381 12.53 55.29 -23.98
CA GLU A 381 11.41 55.24 -24.94
C GLU A 381 11.51 54.16 -25.99
N GLY A 382 10.44 53.36 -26.10
CA GLY A 382 10.05 52.66 -27.30
C GLY A 382 9.31 51.35 -27.11
N GLU A 383 8.01 51.37 -26.82
CA GLU A 383 7.01 50.41 -27.29
C GLU A 383 6.75 50.63 -28.79
N PRO A 384 5.92 49.84 -29.50
CA PRO A 384 5.37 48.50 -29.34
C PRO A 384 5.38 47.67 -30.65
N ARG A 385 5.22 46.36 -30.56
CA ARG A 385 4.23 45.62 -31.40
C ARG A 385 4.13 44.17 -30.95
#